data_a4ace3081c99097b9482163ba862ed10
#
_entry.id   a4ace3081c99097b9482163ba862ed10
#
_cell.length_a   1.000
_cell.length_b   1.000
_cell.length_c   1.000
_cell.angle_alpha   90.00
_cell.angle_beta   90.00
_cell.angle_gamma   90.00
#
_symmetry.space_group_name_H-M   'P 1'
#
loop_
_entity.id
_entity.type
_entity.pdbx_description
1 polymer ?
#
loop_
_entity_poly.entity_id
_entity_poly.type
_entity_poly.pdbx_seq_one_letter_code
_entity_poly.pdbx_strand_id
1 'polypeptide(L)'
;MKNFSTIKTFVLILAFSSFAMADHHASNEHNSQTKYIGYSQIGNPADVLEVKTEASRELKSGEVRVKVLAAPINPSDVLQIAGNYGVASVLPARPGSEGIGRVIEISSGVKSLKVGQLVLLASGNTWAEELVAPAAGFLPLPNLGPIGADVIEQLAMSAVNPLTALLMLTSFADIEEGQWIAQSAANSAVGGYVIQLAKQRGIKTVNIVRREGLADDLMAKGADVVLIDGPDLAEQIAEATGNAPIMLALDPVGGDTYSRLANSLGYGGTLVTYGVLSGKPATLNTGRVIFNDTRLRGFWLYKWYQTATMQDKQNAFGQLIP
;
A
#
# COMPACT_ATOMS: atom_id res chain seq x y z
N MET A 1 -10.97 46.89 -81.25
CA MET A 1 -11.09 48.23 -80.73
C MET A 1 -11.03 48.11 -79.20
N LYS A 2 -9.87 48.29 -78.66
CA LYS A 2 -9.27 49.38 -77.93
C LYS A 2 -10.15 49.82 -76.74
N ASN A 3 -9.70 49.53 -75.49
CA ASN A 3 -9.30 50.62 -74.61
C ASN A 3 -8.45 50.12 -73.41
N PHE A 4 -7.27 50.72 -73.34
CA PHE A 4 -6.37 50.66 -72.17
C PHE A 4 -6.95 51.46 -71.02
N SER A 5 -6.84 50.97 -69.82
CA SER A 5 -7.04 51.77 -68.62
C SER A 5 -5.89 51.48 -67.61
N THR A 6 -5.26 52.51 -67.25
CA THR A 6 -4.08 52.81 -66.52
C THR A 6 -4.14 52.31 -65.08
N ILE A 7 -3.20 51.44 -64.64
CA ILE A 7 -3.02 51.06 -63.24
C ILE A 7 -2.09 52.11 -62.59
N LYS A 8 -2.65 52.84 -61.60
CA LYS A 8 -1.86 53.70 -60.70
C LYS A 8 -1.25 52.87 -59.59
N THR A 9 0.10 52.77 -59.56
CA THR A 9 0.88 52.17 -58.50
C THR A 9 0.85 53.04 -57.26
N PHE A 10 0.24 52.57 -56.17
CA PHE A 10 0.38 53.16 -54.85
C PHE A 10 1.52 52.49 -54.14
N VAL A 11 2.59 53.23 -53.87
CA VAL A 11 3.71 52.78 -52.99
C VAL A 11 3.29 53.06 -51.55
N LEU A 12 3.03 52.00 -50.78
CA LEU A 12 2.76 52.09 -49.37
C LEU A 12 4.10 51.87 -48.61
N ILE A 13 4.60 52.98 -48.02
CA ILE A 13 5.77 52.92 -47.13
C ILE A 13 5.31 52.34 -45.79
N LEU A 14 5.67 51.10 -45.49
CA LEU A 14 5.52 50.48 -44.16
C LEU A 14 6.70 50.89 -43.28
N ALA A 15 6.44 51.77 -42.32
CA ALA A 15 7.37 52.07 -41.24
C ALA A 15 7.41 50.88 -40.28
N PHE A 16 8.55 50.18 -40.22
CA PHE A 16 8.83 49.20 -39.20
C PHE A 16 9.10 49.91 -37.88
N SER A 17 8.12 49.95 -36.97
CA SER A 17 8.35 50.25 -35.58
C SER A 17 8.85 48.97 -34.89
N SER A 18 10.13 48.96 -34.51
CA SER A 18 10.74 47.91 -33.67
C SER A 18 10.06 47.92 -32.32
N PHE A 19 9.09 47.02 -32.10
CA PHE A 19 8.65 46.66 -30.76
C PHE A 19 9.74 45.77 -30.14
N ALA A 20 10.48 46.31 -29.18
CA ALA A 20 11.28 45.54 -28.25
C ALA A 20 10.32 44.64 -27.48
N MET A 21 10.31 43.32 -27.76
CA MET A 21 9.72 42.35 -26.87
C MET A 21 10.57 42.36 -25.59
N ALA A 22 10.05 43.01 -24.57
CA ALA A 22 10.50 42.76 -23.22
C ALA A 22 10.10 41.31 -22.91
N ASP A 23 11.09 40.44 -22.76
CA ASP A 23 10.94 39.12 -22.12
C ASP A 23 10.39 39.35 -20.71
N HIS A 24 9.07 39.35 -20.59
CA HIS A 24 8.44 39.08 -19.31
C HIS A 24 8.71 37.62 -19.00
N HIS A 25 9.81 37.35 -18.30
CA HIS A 25 9.85 36.25 -17.37
C HIS A 25 8.72 36.49 -16.36
N ALA A 26 7.53 36.03 -16.72
CA ALA A 26 6.50 35.82 -15.72
C ALA A 26 7.07 34.79 -14.75
N SER A 27 7.57 35.27 -13.63
CA SER A 27 7.70 34.45 -12.43
C SER A 27 6.30 33.92 -12.18
N ASN A 28 6.04 32.65 -12.56
CA ASN A 28 4.91 31.91 -12.08
C ASN A 28 5.09 31.83 -10.56
N GLU A 29 4.58 32.83 -9.85
CA GLU A 29 4.33 32.68 -8.43
C GLU A 29 3.42 31.47 -8.30
N HIS A 30 3.95 30.36 -7.82
CA HIS A 30 3.22 29.18 -7.41
C HIS A 30 2.38 29.54 -6.17
N ASN A 31 1.36 30.36 -6.38
CA ASN A 31 0.40 30.75 -5.35
C ASN A 31 -0.75 29.74 -5.26
N SER A 32 -0.50 28.49 -5.71
CA SER A 32 -1.47 27.40 -5.57
C SER A 32 -1.39 26.85 -4.13
N GLN A 33 -2.56 26.78 -3.50
CA GLN A 33 -2.71 26.12 -2.22
C GLN A 33 -3.07 24.65 -2.45
N THR A 34 -2.49 23.76 -1.65
CA THR A 34 -2.79 22.34 -1.64
C THR A 34 -3.34 21.93 -0.28
N LYS A 35 -4.26 20.98 -0.27
CA LYS A 35 -4.89 20.48 0.96
C LYS A 35 -4.29 19.16 1.41
N TYR A 36 -4.32 18.95 2.71
CA TYR A 36 -3.94 17.68 3.32
C TYR A 36 -4.72 17.44 4.60
N ILE A 37 -4.77 16.19 5.04
CA ILE A 37 -5.25 15.82 6.38
C ILE A 37 -4.08 15.94 7.35
N GLY A 38 -4.30 16.58 8.48
CA GLY A 38 -3.30 16.72 9.53
C GLY A 38 -3.89 16.62 10.91
N TYR A 39 -3.06 16.35 11.92
CA TYR A 39 -3.43 16.36 13.33
C TYR A 39 -2.29 16.89 14.19
N SER A 40 -2.66 17.54 15.31
CA SER A 40 -1.70 18.19 16.22
C SER A 40 -1.68 17.57 17.61
N GLN A 41 -2.53 16.56 17.85
CA GLN A 41 -2.58 15.79 19.09
C GLN A 41 -3.00 14.35 18.79
N ILE A 42 -2.59 13.43 19.62
CA ILE A 42 -3.01 12.03 19.59
C ILE A 42 -4.46 11.94 20.11
N GLY A 43 -5.27 11.09 19.49
CA GLY A 43 -6.64 10.86 19.90
C GLY A 43 -7.46 10.05 18.93
N ASN A 44 -8.78 10.00 19.15
CA ASN A 44 -9.70 9.38 18.21
C ASN A 44 -9.63 10.13 16.86
N PRO A 45 -9.41 9.44 15.73
CA PRO A 45 -9.30 10.08 14.41
C PRO A 45 -10.45 11.04 14.08
N ALA A 46 -11.69 10.69 14.46
CA ALA A 46 -12.85 11.55 14.22
C ALA A 46 -12.78 12.92 14.93
N ASP A 47 -12.02 13.01 16.03
CA ASP A 47 -11.94 14.20 16.86
C ASP A 47 -10.69 15.05 16.59
N VAL A 48 -9.61 14.43 16.04
CA VAL A 48 -8.31 15.09 15.94
C VAL A 48 -7.86 15.39 14.49
N LEU A 49 -8.51 14.76 13.50
CA LEU A 49 -8.17 14.98 12.09
C LEU A 49 -8.81 16.27 11.58
N GLU A 50 -8.02 17.07 10.90
CA GLU A 50 -8.43 18.34 10.27
C GLU A 50 -7.97 18.41 8.83
N VAL A 51 -8.78 19.04 7.97
CA VAL A 51 -8.33 19.47 6.64
C VAL A 51 -7.51 20.75 6.82
N LYS A 52 -6.25 20.70 6.42
CA LYS A 52 -5.31 21.82 6.45
C LYS A 52 -4.92 22.22 5.05
N THR A 53 -4.47 23.48 4.92
CA THR A 53 -4.01 24.04 3.64
C THR A 53 -2.59 24.55 3.81
N GLU A 54 -1.75 24.31 2.82
CA GLU A 54 -0.40 24.86 2.76
C GLU A 54 -0.13 25.48 1.37
N ALA A 55 0.76 26.46 1.33
CA ALA A 55 1.22 27.02 0.06
C ALA A 55 2.12 25.98 -0.64
N SER A 56 1.94 25.85 -1.95
CA SER A 56 2.85 25.06 -2.77
C SER A 56 4.23 25.70 -2.75
N ARG A 57 5.27 24.93 -2.43
CA ARG A 57 6.64 25.42 -2.37
C ARG A 57 7.43 25.02 -3.62
N GLU A 58 8.44 25.76 -3.97
CA GLU A 58 9.37 25.39 -5.02
C GLU A 58 10.12 24.08 -4.69
N LEU A 59 10.46 23.34 -5.73
CA LEU A 59 11.25 22.11 -5.58
C LEU A 59 12.73 22.44 -5.34
N LYS A 60 13.33 21.76 -4.40
CA LYS A 60 14.79 21.71 -4.26
C LYS A 60 15.38 20.75 -5.27
N SER A 61 16.67 20.89 -5.56
CA SER A 61 17.39 19.96 -6.45
C SER A 61 17.22 18.51 -5.99
N GLY A 62 16.84 17.61 -6.91
CA GLY A 62 16.58 16.19 -6.64
C GLY A 62 15.17 15.88 -6.13
N GLU A 63 14.31 16.88 -5.92
CA GLU A 63 12.91 16.68 -5.51
C GLU A 63 11.96 16.60 -6.71
N VAL A 64 10.83 15.96 -6.47
CA VAL A 64 9.70 15.87 -7.39
C VAL A 64 8.41 16.24 -6.67
N ARG A 65 7.45 16.78 -7.42
CA ARG A 65 6.08 16.98 -6.98
C ARG A 65 5.20 15.92 -7.61
N VAL A 66 4.41 15.28 -6.78
CA VAL A 66 3.49 14.21 -7.17
C VAL A 66 2.08 14.60 -6.75
N LYS A 67 1.15 14.61 -7.71
CA LYS A 67 -0.27 14.68 -7.43
C LYS A 67 -0.75 13.33 -6.95
N VAL A 68 -1.32 13.26 -5.75
CA VAL A 68 -1.91 12.03 -5.22
C VAL A 68 -3.22 11.75 -5.96
N LEU A 69 -3.37 10.53 -6.47
CA LEU A 69 -4.56 10.08 -7.19
C LEU A 69 -5.50 9.29 -6.28
N ALA A 70 -4.93 8.46 -5.42
CA ALA A 70 -5.65 7.70 -4.40
C ALA A 70 -4.71 7.33 -3.25
N ALA A 71 -5.23 7.32 -2.04
CA ALA A 71 -4.57 6.84 -0.83
C ALA A 71 -5.59 6.11 0.05
N PRO A 72 -5.35 4.84 0.45
CA PRO A 72 -6.26 4.10 1.29
C PRO A 72 -6.16 4.52 2.75
N ILE A 73 -7.12 4.05 3.55
CA ILE A 73 -7.10 4.11 5.01
C ILE A 73 -6.79 2.69 5.53
N ASN A 74 -5.63 2.51 6.13
CA ASN A 74 -5.26 1.25 6.76
C ASN A 74 -5.54 1.28 8.27
N PRO A 75 -5.83 0.13 8.93
CA PRO A 75 -5.93 0.05 10.38
C PRO A 75 -4.69 0.62 11.11
N SER A 76 -3.51 0.48 10.53
CA SER A 76 -2.27 1.05 11.06
C SER A 76 -2.28 2.59 11.09
N ASP A 77 -2.89 3.26 10.11
CA ASP A 77 -3.02 4.71 10.10
C ASP A 77 -3.90 5.17 11.27
N VAL A 78 -5.03 4.48 11.49
CA VAL A 78 -5.95 4.73 12.61
C VAL A 78 -5.26 4.52 13.96
N LEU A 79 -4.52 3.41 14.11
CA LEU A 79 -3.75 3.12 15.32
C LEU A 79 -2.67 4.17 15.58
N GLN A 80 -2.01 4.68 14.54
CA GLN A 80 -0.98 5.70 14.66
C GLN A 80 -1.56 7.04 15.14
N ILE A 81 -2.69 7.47 14.57
CA ILE A 81 -3.39 8.69 14.98
C ILE A 81 -3.87 8.56 16.43
N ALA A 82 -4.36 7.38 16.83
CA ALA A 82 -4.79 7.08 18.18
C ALA A 82 -3.65 6.89 19.20
N GLY A 83 -2.38 6.90 18.76
CA GLY A 83 -1.22 6.70 19.64
C GLY A 83 -0.99 5.25 20.06
N ASN A 84 -1.63 4.29 19.40
CA ASN A 84 -1.57 2.86 19.71
C ASN A 84 -0.71 2.05 18.72
N TYR A 85 0.06 2.74 17.86
CA TYR A 85 0.96 2.09 16.90
C TYR A 85 2.39 2.00 17.47
N GLY A 86 3.18 1.05 16.97
CA GLY A 86 4.54 0.79 17.45
C GLY A 86 5.56 1.93 17.26
N VAL A 87 5.19 2.99 16.55
CA VAL A 87 5.98 4.23 16.38
C VAL A 87 5.11 5.42 16.76
N ALA A 88 5.63 6.26 17.65
CA ALA A 88 4.97 7.51 18.00
C ALA A 88 5.01 8.51 16.83
N SER A 89 3.93 9.23 16.64
CA SER A 89 3.87 10.32 15.66
C SER A 89 4.63 11.54 16.18
N VAL A 90 5.41 12.15 15.30
CA VAL A 90 6.00 13.47 15.55
C VAL A 90 4.96 14.53 15.18
N LEU A 91 4.43 15.22 16.17
CA LEU A 91 3.37 16.21 16.00
C LEU A 91 3.93 17.62 15.68
N PRO A 92 3.25 18.42 14.86
CA PRO A 92 2.06 18.07 14.06
C PRO A 92 2.37 17.06 12.98
N ALA A 93 1.43 16.14 12.68
CA ALA A 93 1.64 15.04 11.78
C ALA A 93 0.63 15.02 10.63
N ARG A 94 1.01 14.35 9.54
CA ARG A 94 0.18 14.05 8.38
C ARG A 94 0.08 12.53 8.26
N PRO A 95 -1.13 11.93 8.25
CA PRO A 95 -1.31 10.50 8.14
C PRO A 95 -1.23 9.98 6.70
N GLY A 96 -1.40 8.67 6.58
CA GLY A 96 -1.41 7.91 5.34
C GLY A 96 -0.09 7.21 5.07
N SER A 97 -0.15 5.88 4.92
CA SER A 97 1.04 5.02 4.80
C SER A 97 1.42 4.74 3.36
N GLU A 98 0.44 4.71 2.46
CA GLU A 98 0.62 4.33 1.05
C GLU A 98 -0.35 5.08 0.14
N GLY A 99 -0.14 4.94 -1.16
CA GLY A 99 -0.99 5.51 -2.19
C GLY A 99 -0.37 5.40 -3.58
N ILE A 100 -1.05 5.97 -4.54
CA ILE A 100 -0.57 6.15 -5.91
C ILE A 100 -0.64 7.61 -6.31
N GLY A 101 0.33 8.06 -7.08
CA GLY A 101 0.35 9.44 -7.58
C GLY A 101 0.93 9.55 -8.98
N ARG A 102 0.80 10.74 -9.54
CA ARG A 102 1.37 11.10 -10.85
C ARG A 102 2.38 12.22 -10.66
N VAL A 103 3.57 12.04 -11.17
CA VAL A 103 4.59 13.08 -11.18
C VAL A 103 4.09 14.26 -12.03
N ILE A 104 3.99 15.44 -11.43
CA ILE A 104 3.54 16.67 -12.11
C ILE A 104 4.67 17.68 -12.29
N GLU A 105 5.74 17.58 -11.50
CA GLU A 105 6.89 18.47 -11.60
C GLU A 105 8.16 17.74 -11.16
N ILE A 106 9.27 18.01 -11.82
CA ILE A 106 10.60 17.49 -11.46
C ILE A 106 11.60 18.64 -11.39
N SER A 107 12.47 18.63 -10.40
CA SER A 107 13.57 19.60 -10.31
C SER A 107 14.81 19.14 -11.07
N SER A 108 15.80 20.04 -11.13
CA SER A 108 17.12 19.71 -11.67
C SER A 108 17.77 18.52 -10.93
N GLY A 109 18.48 17.66 -11.66
CA GLY A 109 19.17 16.48 -11.11
C GLY A 109 18.32 15.21 -11.03
N VAL A 110 17.00 15.26 -11.21
CA VAL A 110 16.15 14.07 -11.28
C VAL A 110 16.28 13.41 -12.65
N LYS A 111 16.77 12.15 -12.66
CA LYS A 111 16.91 11.31 -13.88
C LYS A 111 16.06 10.05 -13.83
N SER A 112 15.60 9.66 -12.64
CA SER A 112 14.90 8.39 -12.39
C SER A 112 13.40 8.46 -12.65
N LEU A 113 12.81 9.66 -12.75
CA LEU A 113 11.38 9.87 -12.92
C LEU A 113 11.11 10.86 -14.06
N LYS A 114 9.91 10.80 -14.63
CA LYS A 114 9.45 11.70 -15.70
C LYS A 114 8.10 12.30 -15.32
N VAL A 115 7.83 13.54 -15.75
CA VAL A 115 6.50 14.15 -15.66
C VAL A 115 5.48 13.27 -16.37
N GLY A 116 4.32 13.06 -15.75
CA GLY A 116 3.26 12.17 -16.19
C GLY A 116 3.39 10.72 -15.71
N GLN A 117 4.56 10.29 -15.21
CA GLN A 117 4.78 8.93 -14.73
C GLN A 117 3.97 8.64 -13.47
N LEU A 118 3.39 7.43 -13.39
CA LEU A 118 2.78 6.91 -12.18
C LEU A 118 3.85 6.40 -11.21
N VAL A 119 3.63 6.65 -9.94
CA VAL A 119 4.52 6.24 -8.85
C VAL A 119 3.72 5.71 -7.66
N LEU A 120 4.21 4.66 -7.00
CA LEU A 120 3.69 4.26 -5.71
C LEU A 120 4.29 5.15 -4.61
N LEU A 121 3.43 5.49 -3.65
CA LEU A 121 3.74 6.31 -2.49
C LEU A 121 3.87 5.37 -1.29
N ALA A 122 5.09 5.07 -0.87
CA ALA A 122 5.37 4.15 0.23
C ALA A 122 6.14 4.83 1.38
N SER A 123 6.29 6.16 1.32
CA SER A 123 7.07 6.94 2.29
C SER A 123 6.22 7.65 3.36
N GLY A 124 4.90 7.44 3.36
CA GLY A 124 3.97 8.07 4.30
C GLY A 124 3.46 9.45 3.87
N ASN A 125 2.66 10.07 4.73
CA ASN A 125 2.05 11.40 4.53
C ASN A 125 1.09 11.48 3.32
N THR A 126 0.50 10.38 2.91
CA THR A 126 -0.19 10.26 1.62
C THR A 126 -1.60 10.83 1.61
N TRP A 127 -2.17 11.23 2.76
CA TRP A 127 -3.48 11.88 2.80
C TRP A 127 -3.37 13.37 2.50
N ALA A 128 -2.98 13.66 1.26
CA ALA A 128 -2.76 15.00 0.72
C ALA A 128 -3.10 15.04 -0.77
N GLU A 129 -3.38 16.22 -1.31
CA GLU A 129 -3.55 16.40 -2.75
C GLU A 129 -2.23 16.29 -3.51
N GLU A 130 -1.14 16.76 -2.87
CA GLU A 130 0.21 16.74 -3.44
C GLU A 130 1.26 16.32 -2.40
N LEU A 131 2.31 15.68 -2.88
CA LEU A 131 3.52 15.37 -2.11
C LEU A 131 4.75 15.94 -2.81
N VAL A 132 5.63 16.53 -2.02
CA VAL A 132 6.96 16.97 -2.48
C VAL A 132 8.01 16.26 -1.65
N ALA A 133 8.85 15.45 -2.31
CA ALA A 133 9.92 14.70 -1.67
C ALA A 133 11.07 14.41 -2.66
N PRO A 134 12.24 13.95 -2.19
CA PRO A 134 13.30 13.43 -3.04
C PRO A 134 12.77 12.30 -3.95
N ALA A 135 13.23 12.28 -5.20
CA ALA A 135 12.79 11.30 -6.20
C ALA A 135 12.94 9.83 -5.75
N ALA A 136 13.94 9.53 -4.90
CA ALA A 136 14.16 8.21 -4.33
C ALA A 136 13.06 7.75 -3.34
N GLY A 137 12.20 8.66 -2.87
CA GLY A 137 11.06 8.34 -2.00
C GLY A 137 9.84 7.77 -2.77
N PHE A 138 9.89 7.76 -4.09
CA PHE A 138 8.81 7.29 -4.94
C PHE A 138 9.25 6.05 -5.73
N LEU A 139 8.38 5.05 -5.81
CA LEU A 139 8.64 3.82 -6.58
C LEU A 139 8.00 3.96 -7.97
N PRO A 140 8.81 4.05 -9.04
CA PRO A 140 8.28 4.23 -10.39
C PRO A 140 7.51 2.98 -10.84
N LEU A 141 6.32 3.18 -11.42
CA LEU A 141 5.60 2.13 -12.12
C LEU A 141 6.00 2.10 -13.61
N PRO A 142 5.95 0.93 -14.25
CA PRO A 142 6.09 0.82 -15.69
C PRO A 142 4.96 1.60 -16.39
N ASN A 143 5.09 1.80 -17.69
CA ASN A 143 4.01 2.39 -18.47
C ASN A 143 2.89 1.36 -18.65
N LEU A 144 1.81 1.56 -17.90
CA LEU A 144 0.62 0.68 -17.91
C LEU A 144 -0.39 1.06 -19.02
N GLY A 145 -0.10 2.09 -19.84
CA GLY A 145 -1.09 2.64 -20.77
C GLY A 145 -2.24 3.36 -20.06
N PRO A 146 -3.39 3.54 -20.73
CA PRO A 146 -4.60 4.05 -20.11
C PRO A 146 -5.15 3.05 -19.10
N ILE A 147 -5.31 3.47 -17.84
CA ILE A 147 -5.89 2.65 -16.76
C ILE A 147 -7.13 3.33 -16.18
N GLY A 148 -8.10 2.54 -15.75
CA GLY A 148 -9.32 3.00 -15.10
C GLY A 148 -9.11 3.37 -13.62
N ALA A 149 -10.15 3.93 -13.01
CA ALA A 149 -10.14 4.31 -11.59
C ALA A 149 -9.97 3.09 -10.68
N ASP A 150 -10.56 1.96 -11.04
CA ASP A 150 -10.47 0.67 -10.35
C ASP A 150 -9.02 0.17 -10.24
N VAL A 151 -8.26 0.28 -11.32
CA VAL A 151 -6.83 -0.08 -11.33
C VAL A 151 -6.02 0.90 -10.48
N ILE A 152 -6.34 2.20 -10.52
CA ILE A 152 -5.69 3.21 -9.67
C ILE A 152 -5.93 2.88 -8.19
N GLU A 153 -7.16 2.54 -7.81
CA GLU A 153 -7.48 2.17 -6.43
C GLU A 153 -6.76 0.89 -5.98
N GLN A 154 -6.66 -0.12 -6.84
CA GLN A 154 -5.88 -1.34 -6.55
C GLN A 154 -4.38 -1.04 -6.38
N LEU A 155 -3.80 -0.23 -7.28
CA LEU A 155 -2.41 0.17 -7.18
C LEU A 155 -2.13 1.04 -5.94
N ALA A 156 -3.10 1.85 -5.51
CA ALA A 156 -2.95 2.65 -4.29
C ALA A 156 -2.72 1.81 -3.03
N MET A 157 -3.22 0.56 -3.01
CA MET A 157 -3.08 -0.38 -1.89
C MET A 157 -1.88 -1.33 -2.02
N SER A 158 -1.02 -1.17 -3.03
CA SER A 158 0.01 -2.17 -3.37
C SER A 158 1.20 -2.18 -2.40
N ALA A 159 1.44 -1.10 -1.67
CA ALA A 159 2.63 -0.96 -0.84
C ALA A 159 2.47 -1.52 0.59
N VAL A 160 1.26 -1.80 1.06
CA VAL A 160 1.01 -2.33 2.42
C VAL A 160 0.43 -3.74 2.38
N ASN A 161 -0.81 -3.90 1.94
CA ASN A 161 -1.53 -5.16 2.14
C ASN A 161 -0.98 -6.33 1.30
N PRO A 162 -0.78 -6.24 -0.03
CA PRO A 162 -0.24 -7.34 -0.81
C PRO A 162 1.23 -7.62 -0.49
N LEU A 163 2.02 -6.58 -0.18
CA LEU A 163 3.40 -6.75 0.24
C LEU A 163 3.50 -7.48 1.60
N THR A 164 2.62 -7.16 2.55
CA THR A 164 2.49 -7.88 3.82
C THR A 164 2.17 -9.35 3.58
N ALA A 165 1.19 -9.66 2.73
CA ALA A 165 0.82 -11.04 2.39
C ALA A 165 1.98 -11.79 1.74
N LEU A 166 2.64 -11.19 0.74
CA LEU A 166 3.78 -11.79 0.06
C LEU A 166 4.92 -12.13 1.02
N LEU A 167 5.34 -11.16 1.82
CA LEU A 167 6.47 -11.34 2.74
C LEU A 167 6.18 -12.37 3.83
N MET A 168 4.95 -12.43 4.33
CA MET A 168 4.57 -13.47 5.30
C MET A 168 4.57 -14.86 4.69
N LEU A 169 4.14 -15.02 3.44
CA LEU A 169 4.15 -16.30 2.73
C LEU A 169 5.57 -16.79 2.39
N THR A 170 6.54 -15.87 2.25
CA THR A 170 7.86 -16.23 1.70
C THR A 170 9.02 -16.16 2.71
N SER A 171 8.80 -15.60 3.93
CA SER A 171 9.91 -15.29 4.82
C SER A 171 9.91 -16.05 6.15
N PHE A 172 8.89 -16.85 6.43
CA PHE A 172 8.71 -17.46 7.77
C PHE A 172 8.69 -18.98 7.78
N ALA A 173 8.38 -19.59 6.66
CA ALA A 173 8.43 -21.04 6.45
C ALA A 173 8.60 -21.33 4.96
N ASP A 174 9.30 -22.42 4.65
CA ASP A 174 9.34 -22.94 3.28
C ASP A 174 8.07 -23.76 3.07
N ILE A 175 7.14 -23.24 2.31
CA ILE A 175 5.87 -23.90 1.99
C ILE A 175 5.90 -24.33 0.53
N GLU A 176 5.81 -25.63 0.32
CA GLU A 176 5.82 -26.25 -1.00
C GLU A 176 4.41 -26.31 -1.61
N GLU A 177 4.34 -26.49 -2.92
CA GLU A 177 3.10 -26.74 -3.64
C GLU A 177 2.33 -27.93 -3.03
N GLY A 178 1.03 -27.78 -2.86
CA GLY A 178 0.12 -28.77 -2.26
C GLY A 178 0.07 -28.74 -0.73
N GLN A 179 0.98 -28.05 -0.05
CA GLN A 179 0.96 -27.90 1.41
C GLN A 179 -0.08 -26.89 1.86
N TRP A 180 -0.45 -26.97 3.15
CA TRP A 180 -1.49 -26.17 3.75
C TRP A 180 -0.94 -25.07 4.66
N ILE A 181 -1.54 -23.90 4.55
CA ILE A 181 -1.42 -22.80 5.51
C ILE A 181 -2.78 -22.46 6.11
N ALA A 182 -2.80 -21.81 7.28
CA ALA A 182 -4.01 -21.29 7.88
C ALA A 182 -3.91 -19.77 8.11
N GLN A 183 -5.04 -19.06 8.03
CA GLN A 183 -5.07 -17.64 8.36
C GLN A 183 -6.37 -17.24 9.06
N SER A 184 -6.29 -16.33 10.03
CA SER A 184 -7.45 -15.67 10.61
C SER A 184 -7.77 -14.35 9.89
N ALA A 185 -8.97 -13.82 10.11
CA ALA A 185 -9.50 -12.63 9.43
C ALA A 185 -9.32 -12.69 7.90
N ALA A 186 -9.59 -13.85 7.30
CA ALA A 186 -9.34 -14.13 5.89
C ALA A 186 -10.10 -13.19 4.93
N ASN A 187 -11.20 -12.58 5.38
CA ASN A 187 -11.95 -11.58 4.65
C ASN A 187 -11.38 -10.15 4.74
N SER A 188 -10.22 -9.96 5.37
CA SER A 188 -9.49 -8.70 5.34
C SER A 188 -8.78 -8.49 4.00
N ALA A 189 -8.28 -7.26 3.76
CA ALA A 189 -7.49 -6.97 2.58
C ALA A 189 -6.25 -7.88 2.47
N VAL A 190 -5.45 -7.99 3.54
CA VAL A 190 -4.29 -8.90 3.59
C VAL A 190 -4.71 -10.34 3.35
N GLY A 191 -5.79 -10.81 4.02
CA GLY A 191 -6.29 -12.17 3.87
C GLY A 191 -6.68 -12.52 2.44
N GLY A 192 -7.31 -11.59 1.73
CA GLY A 192 -7.64 -11.76 0.31
C GLY A 192 -6.40 -11.89 -0.58
N TYR A 193 -5.34 -11.14 -0.30
CA TYR A 193 -4.05 -11.27 -1.02
C TYR A 193 -3.31 -12.56 -0.65
N VAL A 194 -3.37 -13.01 0.60
CA VAL A 194 -2.80 -14.32 0.99
C VAL A 194 -3.44 -15.44 0.19
N ILE A 195 -4.78 -15.46 0.06
CA ILE A 195 -5.49 -16.47 -0.75
C ILE A 195 -5.00 -16.46 -2.21
N GLN A 196 -4.96 -15.30 -2.85
CA GLN A 196 -4.59 -15.19 -4.25
C GLN A 196 -3.11 -15.56 -4.49
N LEU A 197 -2.20 -15.10 -3.64
CA LEU A 197 -0.78 -15.39 -3.74
C LEU A 197 -0.46 -16.86 -3.40
N ALA A 198 -1.18 -17.47 -2.46
CA ALA A 198 -1.09 -18.89 -2.15
C ALA A 198 -1.54 -19.74 -3.35
N LYS A 199 -2.71 -19.40 -3.93
CA LYS A 199 -3.22 -20.06 -5.12
C LYS A 199 -2.25 -20.03 -6.30
N GLN A 200 -1.62 -18.88 -6.56
CA GLN A 200 -0.59 -18.74 -7.61
C GLN A 200 0.63 -19.65 -7.39
N ARG A 201 0.89 -20.03 -6.15
CA ARG A 201 2.00 -20.90 -5.74
C ARG A 201 1.59 -22.36 -5.53
N GLY A 202 0.34 -22.70 -5.82
CA GLY A 202 -0.20 -24.04 -5.56
C GLY A 202 -0.30 -24.39 -4.07
N ILE A 203 -0.23 -23.41 -3.17
CA ILE A 203 -0.37 -23.58 -1.72
C ILE A 203 -1.84 -23.56 -1.35
N LYS A 204 -2.28 -24.52 -0.54
CA LYS A 204 -3.65 -24.64 -0.06
C LYS A 204 -3.88 -23.81 1.19
N THR A 205 -5.10 -23.27 1.33
CA THR A 205 -5.43 -22.33 2.39
C THR A 205 -6.63 -22.75 3.23
N VAL A 206 -6.48 -22.68 4.57
CA VAL A 206 -7.60 -22.70 5.51
C VAL A 206 -7.84 -21.27 5.98
N ASN A 207 -9.05 -20.77 5.72
CA ASN A 207 -9.41 -19.36 5.86
C ASN A 207 -10.43 -19.20 6.97
N ILE A 208 -10.01 -18.65 8.10
CA ILE A 208 -10.85 -18.51 9.29
C ILE A 208 -11.52 -17.13 9.25
N VAL A 209 -12.85 -17.13 9.39
CA VAL A 209 -13.69 -15.95 9.46
C VAL A 209 -14.50 -15.92 10.75
N ARG A 210 -14.99 -14.75 11.13
CA ARG A 210 -15.72 -14.54 12.40
C ARG A 210 -17.21 -14.84 12.31
N ARG A 211 -17.80 -14.92 11.11
CA ARG A 211 -19.23 -15.06 10.87
C ARG A 211 -19.52 -15.80 9.57
N GLU A 212 -20.72 -16.31 9.45
CA GLU A 212 -21.26 -16.88 8.22
C GLU A 212 -21.42 -15.85 7.09
N GLY A 213 -21.67 -16.35 5.87
CA GLY A 213 -21.94 -15.54 4.67
C GLY A 213 -20.72 -14.92 4.00
N LEU A 214 -19.50 -15.35 4.37
CA LEU A 214 -18.25 -14.85 3.77
C LEU A 214 -17.55 -15.91 2.90
N ALA A 215 -18.03 -17.14 2.90
CA ALA A 215 -17.35 -18.24 2.24
C ALA A 215 -17.32 -18.08 0.71
N ASP A 216 -18.43 -17.73 0.08
CA ASP A 216 -18.54 -17.62 -1.37
C ASP A 216 -17.55 -16.60 -1.96
N ASP A 217 -17.42 -15.43 -1.32
CA ASP A 217 -16.49 -14.40 -1.73
C ASP A 217 -15.02 -14.84 -1.61
N LEU A 218 -14.69 -15.61 -0.58
CA LEU A 218 -13.34 -16.12 -0.37
C LEU A 218 -13.03 -17.28 -1.33
N MET A 219 -13.99 -18.18 -1.55
CA MET A 219 -13.87 -19.26 -2.55
C MET A 219 -13.71 -18.71 -3.96
N ALA A 220 -14.43 -17.64 -4.31
CA ALA A 220 -14.26 -16.95 -5.59
C ALA A 220 -12.84 -16.36 -5.78
N LYS A 221 -12.18 -15.94 -4.69
CA LYS A 221 -10.78 -15.49 -4.71
C LYS A 221 -9.77 -16.64 -4.79
N GLY A 222 -10.21 -17.89 -4.57
CA GLY A 222 -9.40 -19.10 -4.65
C GLY A 222 -9.05 -19.73 -3.30
N ALA A 223 -9.81 -19.45 -2.24
CA ALA A 223 -9.72 -20.17 -0.98
C ALA A 223 -10.06 -21.66 -1.17
N ASP A 224 -9.36 -22.56 -0.46
CA ASP A 224 -9.66 -24.00 -0.51
C ASP A 224 -10.66 -24.39 0.57
N VAL A 225 -10.52 -23.87 1.78
CA VAL A 225 -11.39 -24.13 2.93
C VAL A 225 -11.71 -22.82 3.64
N VAL A 226 -12.95 -22.63 4.06
CA VAL A 226 -13.41 -21.51 4.88
C VAL A 226 -14.08 -22.06 6.13
N LEU A 227 -13.57 -21.66 7.32
CA LEU A 227 -14.09 -22.09 8.63
C LEU A 227 -14.50 -20.87 9.45
N ILE A 228 -15.43 -21.10 10.38
CA ILE A 228 -15.82 -20.08 11.37
C ILE A 228 -14.99 -20.28 12.63
N ASP A 229 -14.45 -19.19 13.17
CA ASP A 229 -13.68 -19.22 14.41
C ASP A 229 -14.53 -19.72 15.59
N GLY A 230 -14.03 -20.72 16.29
CA GLY A 230 -14.72 -21.38 17.39
C GLY A 230 -13.80 -22.24 18.25
N PRO A 231 -14.30 -22.75 19.41
CA PRO A 231 -13.50 -23.56 20.32
C PRO A 231 -12.84 -24.77 19.66
N ASP A 232 -13.52 -25.40 18.71
CA ASP A 232 -13.10 -26.64 18.04
C ASP A 232 -12.34 -26.37 16.72
N LEU A 233 -11.78 -25.17 16.58
CA LEU A 233 -11.11 -24.75 15.32
C LEU A 233 -9.96 -25.68 14.93
N ALA A 234 -9.17 -26.16 15.90
CA ALA A 234 -8.03 -27.03 15.59
C ALA A 234 -8.49 -28.38 15.02
N GLU A 235 -9.55 -28.97 15.57
CA GLU A 235 -10.17 -30.18 15.09
C GLU A 235 -10.79 -30.00 13.70
N GLN A 236 -11.50 -28.90 13.48
CA GLN A 236 -12.09 -28.55 12.18
C GLN A 236 -11.00 -28.39 11.10
N ILE A 237 -9.86 -27.75 11.43
CA ILE A 237 -8.72 -27.64 10.51
C ILE A 237 -8.16 -29.02 10.18
N ALA A 238 -7.95 -29.87 11.18
CA ALA A 238 -7.42 -31.21 10.97
C ALA A 238 -8.36 -32.05 10.08
N GLU A 239 -9.67 -32.01 10.30
CA GLU A 239 -10.66 -32.70 9.48
C GLU A 239 -10.66 -32.17 8.03
N ALA A 240 -10.72 -30.85 7.85
CA ALA A 240 -10.81 -30.21 6.54
C ALA A 240 -9.54 -30.42 5.67
N THR A 241 -8.38 -30.63 6.30
CA THR A 241 -7.10 -30.88 5.61
C THR A 241 -6.75 -32.34 5.49
N GLY A 242 -7.59 -33.25 6.02
CA GLY A 242 -7.26 -34.67 6.11
C GLY A 242 -6.05 -34.95 7.02
N ASN A 243 -5.91 -34.21 8.09
CA ASN A 243 -4.79 -34.22 9.03
C ASN A 243 -3.43 -33.81 8.42
N ALA A 244 -3.43 -33.10 7.29
CA ALA A 244 -2.19 -32.54 6.76
C ALA A 244 -1.62 -31.47 7.73
N PRO A 245 -0.29 -31.44 7.96
CA PRO A 245 0.31 -30.50 8.89
C PRO A 245 0.19 -29.06 8.38
N ILE A 246 -0.19 -28.14 9.27
CA ILE A 246 -0.15 -26.70 9.02
C ILE A 246 1.23 -26.18 9.44
N MET A 247 2.06 -25.79 8.49
CA MET A 247 3.42 -25.33 8.77
C MET A 247 3.52 -23.81 8.95
N LEU A 248 2.53 -23.06 8.44
CA LEU A 248 2.44 -21.60 8.57
C LEU A 248 1.01 -21.21 8.91
N ALA A 249 0.85 -20.43 9.98
CA ALA A 249 -0.40 -19.76 10.29
C ALA A 249 -0.18 -18.24 10.39
N LEU A 250 -1.15 -17.45 9.91
CA LEU A 250 -1.08 -15.98 9.85
C LEU A 250 -2.22 -15.38 10.67
N ASP A 251 -1.90 -14.53 11.65
CA ASP A 251 -2.90 -13.98 12.56
C ASP A 251 -2.77 -12.46 12.76
N PRO A 252 -3.78 -11.64 12.33
CA PRO A 252 -3.89 -10.24 12.70
C PRO A 252 -4.82 -10.00 13.91
N VAL A 253 -5.46 -11.04 14.46
CA VAL A 253 -6.56 -10.89 15.43
C VAL A 253 -6.05 -10.85 16.87
N GLY A 254 -5.21 -11.79 17.24
CA GLY A 254 -4.80 -11.99 18.64
C GLY A 254 -5.87 -12.70 19.48
N GLY A 255 -5.76 -12.62 20.79
CA GLY A 255 -6.73 -13.23 21.73
C GLY A 255 -6.89 -14.73 21.54
N ASP A 256 -8.13 -15.23 21.67
CA ASP A 256 -8.44 -16.67 21.58
C ASP A 256 -8.18 -17.26 20.19
N THR A 257 -8.41 -16.49 19.12
CA THR A 257 -8.15 -16.93 17.74
C THR A 257 -6.69 -17.29 17.53
N TYR A 258 -5.78 -16.46 18.04
CA TYR A 258 -4.35 -16.74 18.02
C TYR A 258 -4.01 -18.07 18.70
N SER A 259 -4.60 -18.31 19.88
CA SER A 259 -4.38 -19.54 20.65
C SER A 259 -4.88 -20.78 19.89
N ARG A 260 -6.03 -20.68 19.23
CA ARG A 260 -6.62 -21.77 18.43
C ARG A 260 -5.77 -22.08 17.21
N LEU A 261 -5.29 -21.05 16.49
CA LEU A 261 -4.35 -21.22 15.38
C LEU A 261 -3.02 -21.85 15.82
N ALA A 262 -2.46 -21.43 16.97
CA ALA A 262 -1.25 -22.03 17.50
C ALA A 262 -1.44 -23.52 17.79
N ASN A 263 -2.65 -23.92 18.25
CA ASN A 263 -3.00 -25.31 18.52
C ASN A 263 -3.19 -26.15 17.25
N SER A 264 -3.46 -25.56 16.11
CA SER A 264 -3.63 -26.28 14.82
C SER A 264 -2.31 -26.54 14.08
N LEU A 265 -1.21 -25.95 14.52
CA LEU A 265 0.09 -26.11 13.84
C LEU A 265 0.63 -27.54 13.96
N GLY A 266 1.27 -28.01 12.88
CA GLY A 266 2.10 -29.20 12.88
C GLY A 266 3.40 -29.02 13.66
N TYR A 267 4.18 -30.11 13.80
CA TYR A 267 5.50 -30.08 14.45
C TYR A 267 6.44 -29.10 13.71
N GLY A 268 7.06 -28.19 14.46
CA GLY A 268 7.94 -27.14 13.90
C GLY A 268 7.21 -26.04 13.16
N GLY A 269 5.87 -26.01 13.16
CA GLY A 269 5.06 -24.99 12.49
C GLY A 269 5.23 -23.60 13.11
N THR A 270 5.07 -22.58 12.28
CA THR A 270 5.25 -21.18 12.64
C THR A 270 3.92 -20.43 12.62
N LEU A 271 3.58 -19.73 13.70
CA LEU A 271 2.51 -18.72 13.75
C LEU A 271 3.12 -17.33 13.63
N VAL A 272 2.69 -16.58 12.62
CA VAL A 272 3.09 -15.19 12.39
C VAL A 272 1.96 -14.26 12.78
N THR A 273 2.19 -13.42 13.80
CA THR A 273 1.26 -12.34 14.14
C THR A 273 1.68 -11.03 13.50
N TYR A 274 0.72 -10.32 12.90
CA TYR A 274 0.98 -9.05 12.21
C TYR A 274 -0.04 -7.96 12.54
N GLY A 275 -0.96 -8.23 13.50
CA GLY A 275 -1.96 -7.30 13.97
C GLY A 275 -2.48 -7.65 15.36
N VAL A 276 -3.33 -6.77 15.89
CA VAL A 276 -3.93 -6.89 17.23
C VAL A 276 -5.40 -6.49 17.22
N LEU A 277 -6.16 -6.93 16.20
CA LEU A 277 -7.52 -6.46 15.92
C LEU A 277 -8.51 -6.72 17.07
N SER A 278 -8.30 -7.75 17.89
CA SER A 278 -9.15 -8.02 19.07
C SER A 278 -8.86 -7.09 20.23
N GLY A 279 -7.68 -6.47 20.29
CA GLY A 279 -7.18 -5.74 21.45
C GLY A 279 -6.97 -6.60 22.70
N LYS A 280 -7.09 -7.93 22.58
CA LYS A 280 -6.99 -8.87 23.70
C LYS A 280 -5.63 -9.60 23.69
N PRO A 281 -5.03 -9.84 24.86
CA PRO A 281 -3.85 -10.69 24.96
C PRO A 281 -4.20 -12.13 24.57
N ALA A 282 -3.23 -12.81 23.96
CA ALA A 282 -3.33 -14.22 23.64
C ALA A 282 -2.73 -15.08 24.75
N THR A 283 -3.31 -16.27 24.98
CA THR A 283 -2.73 -17.30 25.84
C THR A 283 -2.10 -18.40 25.00
N LEU A 284 -1.03 -18.97 25.50
CA LEU A 284 -0.30 -20.05 24.82
C LEU A 284 -0.35 -21.33 25.64
N ASN A 285 -0.60 -22.44 24.96
CA ASN A 285 -0.37 -23.74 25.52
C ASN A 285 1.15 -24.05 25.48
N THR A 286 1.83 -23.91 26.61
CA THR A 286 3.28 -24.12 26.70
C THR A 286 3.69 -25.55 26.34
N GLY A 287 2.80 -26.54 26.56
CA GLY A 287 3.03 -27.92 26.11
C GLY A 287 3.18 -28.02 24.60
N ARG A 288 2.36 -27.25 23.82
CA ARG A 288 2.51 -27.21 22.36
C ARG A 288 3.84 -26.58 21.94
N VAL A 289 4.27 -25.53 22.63
CA VAL A 289 5.58 -24.92 22.36
C VAL A 289 6.71 -25.90 22.58
N ILE A 290 6.66 -26.69 23.67
CA ILE A 290 7.71 -27.63 24.00
C ILE A 290 7.65 -28.88 23.11
N PHE A 291 6.49 -29.54 23.01
CA PHE A 291 6.37 -30.88 22.42
C PHE A 291 6.15 -30.83 20.90
N ASN A 292 5.68 -29.72 20.36
CA ASN A 292 5.48 -29.53 18.91
C ASN A 292 6.49 -28.57 18.29
N ASP A 293 7.47 -28.05 19.01
CA ASP A 293 8.41 -27.01 18.53
C ASP A 293 7.66 -25.83 17.86
N THR A 294 6.51 -25.43 18.42
CA THR A 294 5.71 -24.35 17.87
C THR A 294 6.48 -23.04 17.92
N ARG A 295 6.64 -22.40 16.77
CA ARG A 295 7.38 -21.14 16.63
C ARG A 295 6.42 -19.97 16.53
N LEU A 296 6.74 -18.91 17.25
CA LEU A 296 5.92 -17.68 17.30
C LEU A 296 6.76 -16.52 16.82
N ARG A 297 6.28 -15.83 15.81
CA ARG A 297 6.99 -14.74 15.16
C ARG A 297 6.07 -13.52 14.98
N GLY A 298 6.62 -12.34 15.13
CA GLY A 298 5.96 -11.10 14.73
C GLY A 298 6.41 -10.66 13.35
N PHE A 299 5.50 -10.14 12.56
CA PHE A 299 5.82 -9.43 11.33
C PHE A 299 5.35 -7.98 11.40
N TRP A 300 6.25 -7.06 11.07
CA TRP A 300 5.96 -5.63 11.03
C TRP A 300 6.54 -5.01 9.76
N LEU A 301 5.69 -4.69 8.82
CA LEU A 301 6.08 -4.17 7.51
C LEU A 301 6.92 -2.88 7.61
N TYR A 302 6.59 -2.00 8.56
CA TYR A 302 7.38 -0.79 8.83
C TYR A 302 8.86 -1.12 9.10
N LYS A 303 9.12 -2.16 9.90
CA LYS A 303 10.50 -2.60 10.18
C LYS A 303 11.18 -3.17 8.95
N TRP A 304 10.44 -3.93 8.13
CA TRP A 304 10.97 -4.43 6.86
C TRP A 304 11.39 -3.28 5.94
N TYR A 305 10.57 -2.23 5.78
CA TYR A 305 10.93 -1.06 4.96
C TYR A 305 12.21 -0.36 5.43
N GLN A 306 12.51 -0.37 6.73
CA GLN A 306 13.73 0.21 7.29
C GLN A 306 15.00 -0.62 7.01
N THR A 307 14.86 -1.94 6.87
CA THR A 307 16.00 -2.85 6.74
C THR A 307 16.19 -3.40 5.33
N ALA A 308 15.14 -3.40 4.52
CA ALA A 308 15.17 -3.89 3.16
C ALA A 308 16.03 -3.02 2.24
N THR A 309 16.91 -3.66 1.49
CA THR A 309 17.69 -3.01 0.42
C THR A 309 16.77 -2.58 -0.73
N MET A 310 17.29 -1.76 -1.65
CA MET A 310 16.55 -1.42 -2.86
C MET A 310 16.26 -2.67 -3.71
N GLN A 311 17.19 -3.62 -3.74
CA GLN A 311 17.01 -4.89 -4.45
C GLN A 311 15.90 -5.73 -3.84
N ASP A 312 15.81 -5.81 -2.51
CA ASP A 312 14.72 -6.53 -1.83
C ASP A 312 13.35 -5.92 -2.17
N LYS A 313 13.27 -4.58 -2.19
CA LYS A 313 12.05 -3.86 -2.58
C LYS A 313 11.68 -4.15 -4.04
N GLN A 314 12.64 -4.05 -4.96
CA GLN A 314 12.41 -4.36 -6.37
C GLN A 314 11.96 -5.81 -6.58
N ASN A 315 12.60 -6.76 -5.93
CA ASN A 315 12.24 -8.18 -6.01
C ASN A 315 10.83 -8.45 -5.46
N ALA A 316 10.46 -7.81 -4.36
CA ALA A 316 9.14 -7.97 -3.76
C ALA A 316 8.05 -7.35 -4.64
N PHE A 317 8.22 -6.10 -5.07
CA PHE A 317 7.25 -5.42 -5.94
C PHE A 317 7.15 -6.06 -7.33
N GLY A 318 8.24 -6.59 -7.88
CA GLY A 318 8.25 -7.33 -9.15
C GLY A 318 7.42 -8.62 -9.13
N GLN A 319 7.15 -9.19 -7.93
CA GLN A 319 6.25 -10.33 -7.78
C GLN A 319 4.78 -9.92 -7.62
N LEU A 320 4.50 -8.66 -7.30
CA LEU A 320 3.15 -8.14 -7.07
C LEU A 320 2.59 -7.39 -8.27
N ILE A 321 3.46 -6.76 -9.05
CA ILE A 321 3.10 -5.90 -10.18
C ILE A 321 3.85 -6.43 -11.40
N PRO A 322 3.22 -7.30 -12.20
CA PRO A 322 3.83 -7.93 -13.38
C PRO A 322 4.12 -6.95 -14.51
#